data_53f45316cb4c556a662274e5468c3f44
#
_entry.id   53f45316cb4c556a662274e5468c3f44
#
_cell.length_a   1.000
_cell.length_b   1.000
_cell.length_c   1.000
_cell.angle_alpha   90.00
_cell.angle_beta   90.00
_cell.angle_gamma   90.00
#
_symmetry.space_group_name_H-M   'P 1'
#
loop_
_entity.id
_entity.type
_entity.pdbx_description
1 polymer ?
#
loop_
_entity_poly.entity_id
_entity_poly.type
_entity_poly.pdbx_seq_one_letter_code
_entity_poly.pdbx_strand_id
1 'polypeptide(L)'
;EEQVKANQLNDSSQSAEAPEEQADDLTVIAPLDSAELGEKEEAPVVHKKHQWWKIPAALVGILALVYVGGAIFFNFFFMPQTSIYGKDYSLKPASDLQASRANEASNYSVQVSGNGVDLTIKASDIDLTYDAAGYTRDAISQQNPWMWPLELTRSRSLSPHATASYDTSKADALFNQRIEQAKESAQSLENNGITYDSSAKKFIFADDAIATRLSLEGVHKDLQTAFDNLSTTVQLGPESLMSAEDLDTALKTANSYVASAVDLMLGDSAAYQLDQDTIASWIKFDENLSISFDTDAITKWVNETLAPAVDTRGTSRTYKRWDGKEFTTKAAGAYGWVIDNDAAVKAISDGLSAGQATKIELPTKQSADKFTKQGEQDWGGRYIDVDLTTQHAVLYGDDGTILWEADVVTGIPDGHHNTPEGVWYITSHIRDARLLGPNDESGRPGWDTKVDFWLGVKGQEVGFHNAPWRSAFGGNIYKTGGSHGCINLSYENAQKLFDIAKDGDPIIIHY
;
A
#
# COMPACT_ATOMS: atom_id res chain seq x y z
N GLU A 1 -28.90 25.64 11.08
CA GLU A 1 -30.34 25.25 11.19
C GLU A 1 -30.39 23.77 10.84
N GLU A 2 -30.65 22.93 11.60
CA GLU A 2 -31.33 22.43 12.79
C GLU A 2 -30.74 21.05 13.08
N GLN A 3 -30.13 20.79 14.19
CA GLN A 3 -30.70 20.29 15.44
C GLN A 3 -31.77 19.20 15.23
N VAL A 4 -31.58 18.01 15.82
CA VAL A 4 -32.40 17.46 16.89
C VAL A 4 -31.91 16.08 17.37
N LYS A 5 -31.44 16.01 18.59
CA LYS A 5 -31.78 15.17 19.77
C LYS A 5 -31.63 13.64 19.60
N ALA A 6 -30.75 13.03 20.33
CA ALA A 6 -30.85 12.60 21.76
C ALA A 6 -32.11 11.79 22.09
N ASN A 7 -31.90 10.55 22.47
CA ASN A 7 -32.65 9.98 23.57
C ASN A 7 -31.81 8.95 24.33
N GLN A 8 -31.62 9.30 25.61
CA GLN A 8 -31.28 8.40 26.69
C GLN A 8 -32.52 7.56 27.05
N LEU A 9 -32.25 6.47 27.71
CA LEU A 9 -32.95 5.91 28.86
C LEU A 9 -32.16 4.66 29.22
N ASN A 10 -31.42 4.65 30.35
CA ASN A 10 -31.91 4.44 31.72
C ASN A 10 -32.56 3.05 31.83
N ASP A 11 -32.25 2.18 32.67
CA ASP A 11 -32.13 2.32 34.14
C ASP A 11 -31.62 1.02 34.79
N SER A 12 -30.96 1.16 35.78
CA SER A 12 -31.08 0.68 37.17
C SER A 12 -30.50 -0.72 37.44
N SER A 13 -29.49 -0.70 38.23
CA SER A 13 -29.44 -0.81 39.71
C SER A 13 -29.66 -2.24 40.21
N GLN A 14 -28.96 -2.79 41.12
CA GLN A 14 -28.54 -2.48 42.46
C GLN A 14 -27.69 -3.65 42.97
N SER A 15 -26.55 -3.44 43.45
CA SER A 15 -26.09 -3.53 44.85
C SER A 15 -27.00 -4.26 45.85
N ALA A 16 -26.43 -5.26 46.49
CA ALA A 16 -26.69 -5.63 47.88
C ALA A 16 -25.49 -6.45 48.38
N GLU A 17 -24.71 -5.88 49.07
CA GLU A 17 -24.26 -5.90 50.45
C GLU A 17 -24.62 -7.16 51.22
N ALA A 18 -23.58 -7.57 51.93
CA ALA A 18 -23.60 -8.55 53.01
C ALA A 18 -24.49 -8.13 54.17
N PRO A 19 -24.80 -9.03 55.10
CA PRO A 19 -24.39 -8.69 56.47
C PRO A 19 -23.66 -9.81 57.23
N GLU A 20 -22.70 -9.36 58.00
CA GLU A 20 -22.27 -9.96 59.26
C GLU A 20 -23.46 -10.03 60.25
N GLU A 21 -23.41 -11.02 61.11
CA GLU A 21 -23.73 -10.95 62.55
C GLU A 21 -23.50 -12.35 63.14
N GLN A 22 -22.54 -12.48 63.99
CA GLN A 22 -22.49 -12.32 65.46
C GLN A 22 -23.06 -13.53 66.20
N ALA A 23 -22.13 -14.14 66.80
CA ALA A 23 -21.98 -14.63 68.17
C ALA A 23 -23.26 -14.65 69.04
N ASP A 24 -23.34 -15.74 69.75
CA ASP A 24 -23.65 -15.84 71.21
C ASP A 24 -23.69 -17.34 71.54
N ASP A 25 -22.79 -17.84 72.32
CA ASP A 25 -22.61 -17.85 73.77
C ASP A 25 -23.78 -18.48 74.50
N LEU A 26 -23.48 -19.39 75.29
CA LEU A 26 -24.00 -19.76 76.60
C LEU A 26 -23.95 -21.27 76.89
N THR A 27 -22.93 -21.68 77.55
CA THR A 27 -22.92 -21.89 79.01
C THR A 27 -23.62 -23.13 79.53
N VAL A 28 -22.77 -24.03 79.96
CA VAL A 28 -22.73 -24.60 81.30
C VAL A 28 -24.03 -25.14 81.86
N ILE A 29 -24.03 -26.41 82.24
CA ILE A 29 -24.32 -26.80 83.66
C ILE A 29 -23.92 -28.26 83.86
N ALA A 30 -23.01 -28.53 84.76
CA ALA A 30 -23.02 -29.70 85.61
C ALA A 30 -23.91 -29.34 86.84
N PRO A 31 -24.38 -30.17 87.57
CA PRO A 31 -23.56 -30.96 88.51
C PRO A 31 -24.12 -32.34 89.01
N LEU A 32 -23.26 -32.98 89.77
CA LEU A 32 -23.46 -33.67 91.05
C LEU A 32 -24.54 -34.77 91.15
N ASP A 33 -24.38 -35.81 91.72
CA ASP A 33 -23.55 -36.33 92.78
C ASP A 33 -24.19 -37.65 93.27
N SER A 34 -23.42 -38.42 93.91
CA SER A 34 -23.71 -39.26 95.01
C SER A 34 -24.12 -40.73 94.81
N ALA A 35 -23.29 -41.38 95.26
CA ALA A 35 -23.25 -42.29 96.45
C ALA A 35 -23.24 -43.79 96.14
N GLU A 36 -22.15 -44.29 96.43
CA GLU A 36 -21.82 -45.23 97.53
C GLU A 36 -22.46 -46.64 97.50
N LEU A 37 -21.56 -47.52 97.72
CA LEU A 37 -21.57 -48.77 98.44
C LEU A 37 -21.42 -50.06 97.68
N GLY A 38 -20.36 -50.71 98.08
CA GLY A 38 -20.33 -52.19 98.14
C GLY A 38 -19.06 -52.87 97.69
N GLU A 39 -18.11 -52.98 98.56
CA GLU A 39 -17.00 -53.95 98.54
C GLU A 39 -17.44 -55.37 98.16
N LYS A 40 -16.69 -55.99 97.28
CA LYS A 40 -16.19 -57.36 97.55
C LYS A 40 -14.92 -57.59 96.70
N GLU A 41 -13.86 -57.91 97.41
CA GLU A 41 -12.60 -58.46 96.92
C GLU A 41 -12.86 -59.75 96.20
N GLU A 42 -12.28 -59.85 94.96
CA GLU A 42 -11.84 -61.21 94.47
C GLU A 42 -10.53 -61.02 93.65
N ALA A 43 -9.61 -61.92 93.82
CA ALA A 43 -8.21 -62.00 93.49
C ALA A 43 -7.89 -61.81 91.97
N PRO A 44 -6.65 -61.44 91.60
CA PRO A 44 -6.31 -61.04 90.27
C PRO A 44 -6.16 -62.21 89.30
N VAL A 45 -6.96 -62.16 88.25
CA VAL A 45 -6.71 -63.00 87.07
C VAL A 45 -5.75 -62.20 86.14
N VAL A 46 -4.53 -62.65 86.07
CA VAL A 46 -3.50 -62.18 85.16
C VAL A 46 -3.92 -62.48 83.71
N HIS A 47 -4.61 -61.52 83.03
CA HIS A 47 -4.77 -61.54 81.60
C HIS A 47 -3.52 -61.01 80.95
N LYS A 48 -2.71 -61.85 80.33
CA LYS A 48 -1.70 -61.46 79.37
C LYS A 48 -2.42 -60.70 78.24
N LYS A 49 -2.39 -59.31 78.28
CA LYS A 49 -2.80 -58.51 77.21
C LYS A 49 -1.90 -58.79 75.99
N HIS A 50 -2.41 -59.52 75.00
CA HIS A 50 -1.78 -59.71 73.71
C HIS A 50 -1.59 -58.34 73.07
N GLN A 51 -0.31 -57.87 72.89
CA GLN A 51 0.06 -56.57 72.39
C GLN A 51 -0.07 -56.50 70.86
N TRP A 52 -1.21 -56.93 70.30
CA TRP A 52 -1.48 -56.83 68.84
C TRP A 52 -1.51 -55.43 68.28
N TRP A 53 -1.82 -54.41 69.11
CA TRP A 53 -1.81 -53.01 68.71
C TRP A 53 -0.41 -52.51 68.45
N LYS A 54 0.68 -53.15 68.91
CA LYS A 54 2.06 -52.71 68.63
C LYS A 54 2.46 -52.97 67.20
N ILE A 55 1.92 -53.99 66.51
CA ILE A 55 2.20 -54.30 65.12
C ILE A 55 1.61 -53.18 64.17
N PRO A 56 0.34 -52.80 64.26
CA PRO A 56 -0.19 -51.75 63.46
C PRO A 56 0.45 -50.39 63.81
N ALA A 57 0.79 -50.09 65.08
CA ALA A 57 1.49 -48.86 65.46
C ALA A 57 2.91 -48.84 64.91
N ALA A 58 3.65 -49.91 64.85
CA ALA A 58 4.96 -49.99 64.19
C ALA A 58 4.85 -49.79 62.65
N LEU A 59 3.83 -50.38 62.03
CA LEU A 59 3.55 -50.20 60.60
C LEU A 59 3.19 -48.73 60.25
N VAL A 60 2.35 -48.09 61.05
CA VAL A 60 2.01 -46.66 60.90
C VAL A 60 3.27 -45.84 61.10
N GLY A 61 4.12 -46.11 62.10
CA GLY A 61 5.40 -45.42 62.28
C GLY A 61 6.35 -45.59 61.12
N ILE A 62 6.47 -46.81 60.52
CA ILE A 62 7.27 -47.02 59.32
C ILE A 62 6.69 -46.22 58.09
N LEU A 63 5.38 -46.30 57.90
CA LEU A 63 4.71 -45.57 56.83
C LEU A 63 4.88 -44.06 56.98
N ALA A 64 4.82 -43.54 58.20
CA ALA A 64 5.07 -42.12 58.51
C ALA A 64 6.54 -41.75 58.19
N LEU A 65 7.50 -42.61 58.54
CA LEU A 65 8.91 -42.37 58.19
C LEU A 65 9.17 -42.40 56.69
N VAL A 66 8.54 -43.33 55.97
CA VAL A 66 8.63 -43.39 54.49
C VAL A 66 7.98 -42.19 53.89
N TYR A 67 6.82 -41.76 54.39
CA TYR A 67 6.11 -40.56 53.92
C TYR A 67 6.95 -39.28 54.08
N VAL A 68 7.48 -39.07 55.31
CA VAL A 68 8.33 -37.93 55.62
C VAL A 68 9.66 -38.00 54.82
N GLY A 69 10.26 -39.21 54.73
CA GLY A 69 11.45 -39.46 53.95
C GLY A 69 11.26 -39.12 52.46
N GLY A 70 10.11 -39.53 51.90
CA GLY A 70 9.74 -39.19 50.53
C GLY A 70 9.53 -37.68 50.33
N ALA A 71 8.88 -37.02 51.30
CA ALA A 71 8.72 -35.57 51.27
C ALA A 71 10.06 -34.83 51.34
N ILE A 72 11.00 -35.30 52.17
CA ILE A 72 12.37 -34.77 52.22
C ILE A 72 13.11 -35.03 50.92
N PHE A 73 13.02 -36.23 50.35
CA PHE A 73 13.65 -36.58 49.09
C PHE A 73 13.21 -35.66 47.95
N PHE A 74 11.91 -35.43 47.78
CA PHE A 74 11.39 -34.59 46.71
C PHE A 74 11.56 -33.06 46.92
N ASN A 75 12.22 -32.62 48.00
CA ASN A 75 12.76 -31.28 48.10
C ASN A 75 14.09 -31.14 47.35
N PHE A 76 14.76 -32.24 47.02
CA PHE A 76 16.07 -32.26 46.35
C PHE A 76 16.01 -32.93 44.96
N PHE A 77 14.94 -33.66 44.67
CA PHE A 77 14.76 -34.42 43.43
C PHE A 77 13.42 -34.04 42.80
N PHE A 78 13.41 -34.01 41.47
CA PHE A 78 12.16 -33.85 40.74
C PHE A 78 11.30 -35.11 40.86
N MET A 79 9.97 -34.91 40.90
CA MET A 79 9.02 -36.02 40.92
C MET A 79 9.04 -36.79 39.60
N PRO A 80 8.56 -38.05 39.58
CA PRO A 80 8.39 -38.79 38.33
C PRO A 80 7.55 -38.01 37.31
N GLN A 81 7.77 -38.28 36.03
CA GLN A 81 7.04 -37.61 34.92
C GLN A 81 7.10 -36.09 34.95
N THR A 82 8.21 -35.51 35.45
CA THR A 82 8.47 -34.06 35.45
C THR A 82 9.27 -33.69 34.22
N SER A 83 8.73 -32.74 33.44
CA SER A 83 9.45 -32.09 32.35
C SER A 83 9.61 -30.59 32.64
N ILE A 84 10.73 -30.02 32.16
CA ILE A 84 11.01 -28.56 32.20
C ILE A 84 11.29 -28.14 30.77
N TYR A 85 10.42 -27.31 30.19
CA TYR A 85 10.46 -26.92 28.79
C TYR A 85 10.66 -28.12 27.83
N GLY A 86 9.92 -29.21 28.08
CA GLY A 86 9.94 -30.43 27.25
C GLY A 86 11.12 -31.39 27.50
N LYS A 87 12.09 -31.01 28.33
CA LYS A 87 13.23 -31.88 28.71
C LYS A 87 12.87 -32.68 29.96
N ASP A 88 13.13 -34.00 29.95
CA ASP A 88 12.79 -34.87 31.04
C ASP A 88 13.78 -34.74 32.23
N TYR A 89 13.24 -34.40 33.39
CA TYR A 89 13.92 -34.29 34.67
C TYR A 89 13.38 -35.30 35.71
N SER A 90 12.59 -36.29 35.31
CA SER A 90 12.01 -37.30 36.19
C SER A 90 13.08 -37.95 37.08
N LEU A 91 12.90 -37.87 38.39
CA LEU A 91 13.78 -38.43 39.43
C LEU A 91 15.24 -37.90 39.37
N LYS A 92 15.54 -36.88 38.62
CA LYS A 92 16.86 -36.24 38.61
C LYS A 92 17.01 -35.32 39.83
N PRO A 93 18.23 -35.23 40.38
CA PRO A 93 18.49 -34.24 41.44
C PRO A 93 18.39 -32.84 40.91
N ALA A 94 17.92 -31.89 41.73
CA ALA A 94 17.83 -30.50 41.42
C ALA A 94 19.18 -29.88 41.02
N SER A 95 20.28 -30.40 41.58
CA SER A 95 21.65 -30.00 41.23
C SER A 95 21.99 -30.19 39.74
N ASP A 96 21.42 -31.22 39.11
CA ASP A 96 21.66 -31.48 37.68
C ASP A 96 21.02 -30.37 36.80
N LEU A 97 19.83 -29.88 37.18
CA LEU A 97 19.22 -28.73 36.54
C LEU A 97 20.07 -27.48 36.73
N GLN A 98 20.52 -27.22 37.96
CA GLN A 98 21.39 -26.08 38.28
C GLN A 98 22.68 -26.10 37.46
N ALA A 99 23.37 -27.27 37.45
CA ALA A 99 24.62 -27.40 36.68
C ALA A 99 24.39 -27.28 35.18
N SER A 100 23.30 -27.83 34.66
CA SER A 100 22.93 -27.72 33.25
C SER A 100 22.67 -26.27 32.86
N ARG A 101 21.92 -25.50 33.68
CA ARG A 101 21.63 -24.10 33.40
C ARG A 101 22.86 -23.22 33.58
N ALA A 102 23.70 -23.45 34.57
CA ALA A 102 24.97 -22.73 34.75
C ALA A 102 25.91 -22.92 33.57
N ASN A 103 26.03 -24.16 33.06
CA ASN A 103 26.84 -24.46 31.88
C ASN A 103 26.24 -23.82 30.61
N GLU A 104 24.93 -23.85 30.45
CA GLU A 104 24.22 -23.22 29.33
C GLU A 104 24.46 -21.71 29.33
N ALA A 105 24.33 -21.04 30.47
CA ALA A 105 24.58 -19.63 30.62
C ALA A 105 26.03 -19.22 30.37
N SER A 106 27.01 -20.03 30.82
CA SER A 106 28.43 -19.74 30.61
C SER A 106 28.88 -19.82 29.14
N ASN A 107 28.20 -20.65 28.34
CA ASN A 107 28.46 -20.84 26.92
C ASN A 107 27.39 -20.12 26.04
N TYR A 108 26.57 -19.30 26.65
CA TYR A 108 25.45 -18.67 25.97
C TYR A 108 25.92 -17.65 24.93
N SER A 109 25.24 -17.68 23.80
CA SER A 109 25.32 -16.64 22.79
C SER A 109 23.94 -16.43 22.16
N VAL A 110 23.63 -15.20 21.83
CA VAL A 110 22.38 -14.81 21.20
C VAL A 110 22.65 -14.10 19.88
N GLN A 111 21.90 -14.47 18.86
CA GLN A 111 21.83 -13.73 17.61
C GLN A 111 20.77 -12.63 17.75
N VAL A 112 21.20 -11.38 17.67
CA VAL A 112 20.33 -10.20 17.70
C VAL A 112 20.12 -9.74 16.28
N SER A 113 18.87 -9.62 15.85
CA SER A 113 18.49 -9.18 14.50
C SER A 113 17.33 -8.18 14.52
N GLY A 114 17.16 -7.44 13.42
CA GLY A 114 16.11 -6.44 13.26
C GLY A 114 16.58 -5.02 13.49
N ASN A 115 15.83 -4.06 12.99
CA ASN A 115 16.08 -2.65 13.10
C ASN A 115 17.50 -2.25 12.63
N GLY A 116 17.99 -2.89 11.54
CA GLY A 116 19.32 -2.65 10.99
C GLY A 116 20.47 -3.23 11.81
N VAL A 117 20.16 -4.09 12.79
CA VAL A 117 21.11 -4.83 13.61
C VAL A 117 21.16 -6.29 13.15
N ASP A 118 22.36 -6.81 13.02
CA ASP A 118 22.66 -8.24 12.84
C ASP A 118 23.99 -8.54 13.53
N LEU A 119 23.93 -8.97 14.79
CA LEU A 119 25.12 -9.23 15.57
C LEU A 119 24.94 -10.38 16.53
N THR A 120 26.03 -11.08 16.86
CA THR A 120 26.05 -12.14 17.85
C THR A 120 26.69 -11.62 19.13
N ILE A 121 25.95 -11.70 20.25
CA ILE A 121 26.44 -11.34 21.58
C ILE A 121 26.72 -12.62 22.36
N LYS A 122 27.93 -12.77 22.88
CA LYS A 122 28.30 -13.87 23.79
C LYS A 122 28.17 -13.42 25.24
N ALA A 123 27.89 -14.36 26.12
CA ALA A 123 27.82 -14.09 27.57
C ALA A 123 29.08 -13.37 28.09
N SER A 124 30.26 -13.72 27.57
CA SER A 124 31.55 -13.10 27.93
C SER A 124 31.68 -11.65 27.49
N ASP A 125 30.99 -11.24 26.42
CA ASP A 125 31.11 -9.90 25.85
C ASP A 125 30.43 -8.83 26.72
N ILE A 126 29.44 -9.26 27.53
CA ILE A 126 28.61 -8.41 28.37
C ILE A 126 28.61 -8.81 29.85
N ASP A 127 29.54 -9.67 30.27
CA ASP A 127 29.64 -10.22 31.64
C ASP A 127 28.31 -10.77 32.14
N LEU A 128 27.60 -11.54 31.29
CA LEU A 128 26.30 -12.11 31.62
C LEU A 128 26.41 -13.06 32.81
N THR A 129 25.59 -12.82 33.82
CA THR A 129 25.42 -13.74 34.96
C THR A 129 23.98 -14.21 35.04
N TYR A 130 23.79 -15.49 35.36
CA TYR A 130 22.48 -16.14 35.40
C TYR A 130 22.27 -16.85 36.73
N ASP A 131 21.17 -16.57 37.43
CA ASP A 131 20.85 -17.23 38.69
C ASP A 131 20.30 -18.65 38.47
N ALA A 132 21.20 -19.58 38.10
CA ALA A 132 20.84 -20.98 37.92
C ALA A 132 20.33 -21.62 39.23
N ALA A 133 20.79 -21.13 40.38
CA ALA A 133 20.31 -21.61 41.69
C ALA A 133 18.90 -21.13 41.96
N GLY A 134 18.58 -19.87 41.68
CA GLY A 134 17.23 -19.32 41.75
C GLY A 134 16.27 -20.01 40.82
N TYR A 135 16.66 -20.23 39.57
CA TYR A 135 15.89 -21.01 38.59
C TYR A 135 15.54 -22.40 39.12
N THR A 136 16.50 -23.07 39.74
CA THR A 136 16.32 -24.45 40.28
C THR A 136 15.42 -24.40 41.50
N ARG A 137 15.58 -23.39 42.39
CA ARG A 137 14.67 -23.22 43.53
C ARG A 137 13.23 -22.97 43.10
N ASP A 138 13.04 -22.12 42.07
CA ASP A 138 11.72 -21.88 41.52
C ASP A 138 11.11 -23.16 40.94
N ALA A 139 11.89 -23.94 40.17
CA ALA A 139 11.46 -25.21 39.63
C ALA A 139 11.00 -26.20 40.72
N ILE A 140 11.77 -26.34 41.80
CA ILE A 140 11.43 -27.23 42.93
C ILE A 140 10.20 -26.69 43.68
N SER A 141 10.04 -25.41 43.83
CA SER A 141 8.90 -24.79 44.51
C SER A 141 7.56 -25.03 43.82
N GLN A 142 7.58 -25.30 42.50
CA GLN A 142 6.39 -25.60 41.70
C GLN A 142 5.86 -27.04 41.92
N GLN A 143 6.60 -27.93 42.65
CA GLN A 143 6.12 -29.21 43.08
C GLN A 143 5.82 -29.21 44.60
N ASN A 144 4.80 -29.96 45.04
CA ASN A 144 4.47 -30.10 46.47
C ASN A 144 5.03 -31.41 47.02
N PRO A 145 6.17 -31.38 47.73
CA PRO A 145 6.80 -32.62 48.25
C PRO A 145 5.91 -33.43 49.18
N TRP A 146 4.99 -32.78 49.89
CA TRP A 146 4.08 -33.49 50.81
C TRP A 146 2.97 -34.27 50.10
N MET A 147 2.71 -33.98 48.83
CA MET A 147 1.72 -34.69 48.02
C MET A 147 2.33 -35.83 47.21
N TRP A 148 3.62 -36.15 47.43
CA TRP A 148 4.36 -37.09 46.58
C TRP A 148 3.66 -38.44 46.32
N PRO A 149 2.97 -39.10 47.30
CA PRO A 149 2.34 -40.39 47.01
C PRO A 149 1.21 -40.32 45.97
N LEU A 150 0.53 -39.18 45.93
CA LEU A 150 -0.57 -38.91 44.97
C LEU A 150 -0.06 -38.41 43.62
N GLU A 151 1.14 -37.84 43.61
CA GLU A 151 1.75 -37.19 42.45
C GLU A 151 2.69 -38.13 41.65
N LEU A 152 2.95 -39.36 42.11
CA LEU A 152 3.87 -40.31 41.46
C LEU A 152 3.47 -40.65 40.01
N THR A 153 2.18 -40.71 39.73
CA THR A 153 1.65 -41.07 38.41
C THR A 153 1.21 -39.89 37.58
N ARG A 154 1.38 -38.65 38.10
CA ARG A 154 0.92 -37.44 37.44
C ARG A 154 2.03 -36.80 36.64
N SER A 155 1.79 -36.61 35.34
CA SER A 155 2.68 -35.81 34.45
C SER A 155 2.59 -34.33 34.80
N ARG A 156 3.73 -33.65 34.81
CA ARG A 156 3.81 -32.22 35.04
C ARG A 156 4.84 -31.58 34.13
N SER A 157 4.53 -30.34 33.70
CA SER A 157 5.47 -29.46 33.02
C SER A 157 5.71 -28.25 33.90
N LEU A 158 6.95 -28.05 34.31
CA LEU A 158 7.33 -26.92 35.14
C LEU A 158 7.86 -25.79 34.21
N SER A 159 7.58 -24.54 34.60
CA SER A 159 8.02 -23.36 33.89
C SER A 159 8.74 -22.42 34.87
N PRO A 160 9.93 -22.78 35.31
CA PRO A 160 10.69 -21.96 36.24
C PRO A 160 11.23 -20.72 35.58
N HIS A 161 11.41 -19.68 36.38
CA HIS A 161 11.91 -18.37 35.97
C HIS A 161 13.18 -18.03 36.73
N ALA A 162 14.09 -17.32 36.06
CA ALA A 162 15.21 -16.69 36.73
C ALA A 162 15.50 -15.35 36.03
N THR A 163 16.18 -14.48 36.70
CA THR A 163 16.63 -13.21 36.15
C THR A 163 18.10 -13.31 35.79
N ALA A 164 18.43 -12.91 34.59
CA ALA A 164 19.80 -12.68 34.18
C ALA A 164 20.20 -11.24 34.53
N SER A 165 21.48 -11.02 34.80
CA SER A 165 22.06 -9.68 34.88
C SER A 165 23.32 -9.60 34.01
N TYR A 166 23.59 -8.42 33.47
CA TYR A 166 24.70 -8.18 32.57
C TYR A 166 25.20 -6.74 32.70
N ASP A 167 26.40 -6.50 32.20
CA ASP A 167 26.96 -5.14 32.13
C ASP A 167 26.33 -4.38 30.96
N THR A 168 25.41 -3.48 31.28
CA THR A 168 24.70 -2.65 30.30
C THR A 168 25.64 -1.76 29.53
N SER A 169 26.72 -1.26 30.15
CA SER A 169 27.71 -0.40 29.47
C SER A 169 28.45 -1.16 28.35
N LYS A 170 28.73 -2.44 28.57
CA LYS A 170 29.36 -3.30 27.56
C LYS A 170 28.38 -3.61 26.42
N ALA A 171 27.09 -3.89 26.75
CA ALA A 171 26.06 -4.06 25.74
C ALA A 171 25.88 -2.76 24.92
N ASP A 172 25.78 -1.59 25.59
CA ASP A 172 25.68 -0.29 24.94
C ASP A 172 26.84 -0.05 23.96
N ALA A 173 28.08 -0.44 24.33
CA ALA A 173 29.22 -0.27 23.46
C ALA A 173 29.10 -1.01 22.13
N LEU A 174 28.51 -2.22 22.14
CA LEU A 174 28.25 -3.00 20.92
C LEU A 174 27.23 -2.30 20.01
N PHE A 175 26.12 -1.84 20.57
CA PHE A 175 25.10 -1.15 19.80
C PHE A 175 25.55 0.24 19.35
N ASN A 176 26.27 1.00 20.18
CA ASN A 176 26.85 2.29 19.79
C ASN A 176 27.85 2.14 18.64
N GLN A 177 28.65 1.08 18.63
CA GLN A 177 29.53 0.80 17.50
C GLN A 177 28.72 0.61 16.20
N ARG A 178 27.60 -0.11 16.26
CA ARG A 178 26.70 -0.29 15.10
C ARG A 178 26.04 1.03 14.69
N ILE A 179 25.58 1.83 15.65
CA ILE A 179 24.98 3.16 15.41
C ILE A 179 25.97 4.09 14.72
N GLU A 180 27.23 4.17 15.17
CA GLU A 180 28.24 5.03 14.54
C GLU A 180 28.57 4.57 13.10
N GLN A 181 28.72 3.27 12.87
CA GLN A 181 28.88 2.72 11.51
C GLN A 181 27.67 3.07 10.63
N ALA A 182 26.47 2.97 11.18
CA ALA A 182 25.24 3.31 10.47
C ALA A 182 25.16 4.81 10.14
N LYS A 183 25.59 5.69 11.03
CA LYS A 183 25.64 7.14 10.77
C LYS A 183 26.58 7.50 9.63
N GLU A 184 27.76 6.86 9.56
CA GLU A 184 28.69 7.08 8.46
C GLU A 184 28.07 6.67 7.11
N SER A 185 27.42 5.51 7.05
CA SER A 185 26.76 5.02 5.85
C SER A 185 25.51 5.82 5.49
N ALA A 186 24.72 6.22 6.49
CA ALA A 186 23.46 6.93 6.30
C ALA A 186 23.63 8.35 5.74
N GLN A 187 24.80 9.00 5.98
CA GLN A 187 25.09 10.33 5.40
C GLN A 187 25.04 10.36 3.87
N SER A 188 25.23 9.23 3.22
CA SER A 188 25.17 9.10 1.76
C SER A 188 23.79 8.67 1.23
N LEU A 189 22.82 8.39 2.10
CA LEU A 189 21.51 7.91 1.72
C LEU A 189 20.58 9.09 1.36
N GLU A 190 19.97 8.99 0.19
CA GLU A 190 18.89 9.90 -0.21
C GLU A 190 17.61 9.65 0.60
N ASN A 191 16.70 10.62 0.61
CA ASN A 191 15.39 10.53 1.25
C ASN A 191 15.44 10.03 2.71
N ASN A 192 16.46 10.47 3.47
CA ASN A 192 16.64 10.08 4.87
C ASN A 192 16.67 8.56 5.10
N GLY A 193 17.17 7.83 4.10
CA GLY A 193 17.30 6.38 4.13
C GLY A 193 16.04 5.59 3.85
N ILE A 194 14.99 6.24 3.35
CA ILE A 194 13.82 5.55 2.84
C ILE A 194 14.04 5.25 1.36
N THR A 195 14.02 4.00 0.99
CA THR A 195 14.26 3.53 -0.37
C THR A 195 13.04 2.80 -0.93
N TYR A 196 12.88 2.84 -2.23
CA TYR A 196 11.84 2.08 -2.90
C TYR A 196 12.38 0.74 -3.42
N ASP A 197 11.81 -0.35 -2.94
CA ASP A 197 12.07 -1.69 -3.46
C ASP A 197 11.15 -1.95 -4.67
N SER A 198 11.71 -1.84 -5.88
CA SER A 198 10.97 -2.04 -7.12
C SER A 198 10.46 -3.49 -7.32
N SER A 199 11.09 -4.47 -6.66
CA SER A 199 10.65 -5.87 -6.72
C SER A 199 9.43 -6.12 -5.84
N ALA A 200 9.42 -5.53 -4.66
CA ALA A 200 8.30 -5.61 -3.71
C ALA A 200 7.25 -4.50 -3.92
N LYS A 201 7.51 -3.53 -4.83
CA LYS A 201 6.66 -2.35 -5.09
C LYS A 201 6.30 -1.58 -3.82
N LYS A 202 7.28 -1.37 -2.96
CA LYS A 202 7.07 -0.69 -1.67
C LYS A 202 8.30 0.08 -1.21
N PHE A 203 8.04 1.10 -0.39
CA PHE A 203 9.09 1.79 0.37
C PHE A 203 9.47 1.01 1.61
N ILE A 204 10.75 0.97 1.89
CA ILE A 204 11.36 0.36 3.07
C ILE A 204 12.43 1.31 3.63
N PHE A 205 12.76 1.18 4.91
CA PHE A 205 13.95 1.81 5.44
C PHE A 205 15.19 0.98 5.09
N ALA A 206 16.26 1.64 4.69
CA ALA A 206 17.57 1.03 4.63
C ALA A 206 18.03 0.68 6.05
N ASP A 207 18.69 -0.48 6.22
CA ASP A 207 19.14 -0.98 7.52
C ASP A 207 20.03 0.03 8.26
N ASP A 208 20.90 0.73 7.55
CA ASP A 208 21.75 1.75 8.15
C ASP A 208 20.95 2.98 8.61
N ALA A 209 19.92 3.39 7.89
CA ALA A 209 19.09 4.51 8.31
C ALA A 209 18.27 4.16 9.57
N ILE A 210 17.71 2.96 9.65
CA ILE A 210 16.94 2.53 10.82
C ILE A 210 17.85 2.30 12.03
N ALA A 211 19.05 1.76 11.84
CA ALA A 211 20.01 1.55 12.92
C ALA A 211 20.47 2.86 13.60
N THR A 212 20.47 4.01 12.89
CA THR A 212 20.76 5.32 13.53
C THR A 212 19.70 5.75 14.54
N ARG A 213 18.52 5.13 14.51
CA ARG A 213 17.36 5.44 15.35
C ARG A 213 17.14 4.45 16.47
N LEU A 214 18.13 3.60 16.79
CA LEU A 214 18.04 2.66 17.89
C LEU A 214 17.89 3.38 19.23
N SER A 215 16.97 2.90 20.05
CA SER A 215 16.78 3.26 21.45
C SER A 215 17.45 2.21 22.32
N LEU A 216 18.56 2.56 22.98
CA LEU A 216 19.26 1.62 23.85
C LEU A 216 18.37 1.11 24.99
N GLU A 217 17.46 1.95 25.53
CA GLU A 217 16.50 1.54 26.54
C GLU A 217 15.58 0.42 26.02
N GLY A 218 15.02 0.59 24.82
CA GLY A 218 14.18 -0.45 24.20
C GLY A 218 14.97 -1.71 23.86
N VAL A 219 16.22 -1.56 23.38
CA VAL A 219 17.12 -2.70 23.13
C VAL A 219 17.36 -3.50 24.41
N HIS A 220 17.65 -2.84 25.53
CA HIS A 220 17.83 -3.53 26.83
C HIS A 220 16.60 -4.34 27.24
N LYS A 221 15.42 -3.84 26.99
CA LYS A 221 14.16 -4.52 27.31
C LYS A 221 14.01 -5.83 26.51
N ASP A 222 14.30 -5.77 25.20
CA ASP A 222 14.27 -6.95 24.34
C ASP A 222 15.33 -7.98 24.75
N LEU A 223 16.57 -7.52 25.04
CA LEU A 223 17.68 -8.34 25.48
C LEU A 223 17.41 -9.01 26.83
N GLN A 224 16.84 -8.27 27.82
CA GLN A 224 16.56 -8.79 29.15
C GLN A 224 15.64 -10.03 29.06
N THR A 225 14.60 -9.93 28.25
CA THR A 225 13.67 -11.05 28.02
C THR A 225 14.38 -12.27 27.41
N ALA A 226 15.31 -12.03 26.48
CA ALA A 226 16.08 -13.12 25.87
C ALA A 226 17.07 -13.75 26.85
N PHE A 227 17.74 -12.96 27.67
CA PHE A 227 18.71 -13.44 28.65
C PHE A 227 18.06 -14.20 29.79
N ASP A 228 16.90 -13.75 30.31
CA ASP A 228 16.14 -14.45 31.34
C ASP A 228 15.74 -15.86 30.90
N ASN A 229 15.46 -16.02 29.61
CA ASN A 229 15.06 -17.30 29.03
C ASN A 229 16.24 -18.09 28.41
N LEU A 230 17.44 -17.52 28.31
CA LEU A 230 18.58 -18.01 27.53
C LEU A 230 18.17 -18.34 26.09
N SER A 231 17.40 -17.46 25.46
CA SER A 231 16.96 -17.60 24.07
C SER A 231 18.14 -17.41 23.13
N THR A 232 18.30 -18.27 22.12
CA THR A 232 19.43 -18.20 21.17
C THR A 232 19.27 -17.14 20.11
N THR A 233 18.07 -16.58 19.97
CA THR A 233 17.75 -15.49 19.02
C THR A 233 16.87 -14.45 19.68
N VAL A 234 17.06 -13.19 19.30
CA VAL A 234 16.19 -12.08 19.64
C VAL A 234 15.96 -11.21 18.40
N GLN A 235 14.70 -10.89 18.16
CA GLN A 235 14.29 -9.93 17.15
C GLN A 235 13.98 -8.61 17.85
N LEU A 236 14.70 -7.54 17.51
CA LEU A 236 14.44 -6.21 18.07
C LEU A 236 13.06 -5.72 17.60
N GLY A 237 12.23 -5.35 18.55
CA GLY A 237 10.87 -4.86 18.32
C GLY A 237 10.80 -3.34 18.06
N PRO A 238 9.58 -2.82 17.85
CA PRO A 238 9.38 -1.38 17.66
C PRO A 238 9.85 -0.55 18.85
N GLU A 239 9.80 -1.10 20.07
CA GLU A 239 10.21 -0.40 21.30
C GLU A 239 11.72 -0.10 21.32
N SER A 240 12.52 -0.83 20.54
CA SER A 240 13.95 -0.58 20.36
C SER A 240 14.26 0.52 19.34
N LEU A 241 13.26 1.26 18.84
CA LEU A 241 13.43 2.40 17.94
C LEU A 241 12.93 3.71 18.57
N MET A 242 13.68 4.78 18.37
CA MET A 242 13.17 6.13 18.60
C MET A 242 12.15 6.49 17.51
N SER A 243 11.03 7.09 17.88
CA SER A 243 9.97 7.51 16.95
C SER A 243 9.46 6.39 16.02
N ALA A 244 9.31 5.18 16.54
CA ALA A 244 8.84 4.02 15.74
C ALA A 244 7.48 4.26 15.08
N GLU A 245 6.56 4.99 15.73
CA GLU A 245 5.25 5.33 15.21
C GLU A 245 5.33 6.28 14.00
N ASP A 246 6.24 7.27 14.05
CA ASP A 246 6.45 8.21 12.93
C ASP A 246 7.02 7.49 11.72
N LEU A 247 7.98 6.56 11.93
CA LEU A 247 8.55 5.73 10.88
C LEU A 247 7.50 4.85 10.21
N ASP A 248 6.68 4.18 11.00
CA ASP A 248 5.59 3.32 10.51
C ASP A 248 4.55 4.13 9.73
N THR A 249 4.20 5.31 10.23
CA THR A 249 3.25 6.22 9.58
C THR A 249 3.78 6.72 8.24
N ALA A 250 5.05 7.13 8.17
CA ALA A 250 5.68 7.57 6.94
C ALA A 250 5.69 6.46 5.88
N LEU A 251 6.09 5.24 6.26
CA LEU A 251 6.09 4.09 5.35
C LEU A 251 4.68 3.71 4.89
N LYS A 252 3.70 3.67 5.78
CA LYS A 252 2.30 3.38 5.43
C LYS A 252 1.75 4.40 4.45
N THR A 253 2.02 5.68 4.69
CA THR A 253 1.57 6.76 3.80
C THR A 253 2.24 6.65 2.43
N ALA A 254 3.56 6.52 2.36
CA ALA A 254 4.29 6.36 1.10
C ALA A 254 3.80 5.13 0.32
N ASN A 255 3.61 4.01 1.02
CA ASN A 255 3.13 2.77 0.41
C ASN A 255 1.67 2.87 -0.07
N SER A 256 0.85 3.74 0.52
CA SER A 256 -0.50 3.99 0.02
C SER A 256 -0.49 4.68 -1.34
N TYR A 257 0.50 5.54 -1.62
CA TYR A 257 0.64 6.23 -2.90
C TYR A 257 1.09 5.31 -4.05
N VAL A 258 1.81 4.24 -3.73
CA VAL A 258 2.29 3.25 -4.70
C VAL A 258 1.54 1.93 -4.62
N ALA A 259 0.36 1.89 -3.99
CA ALA A 259 -0.40 0.66 -3.82
C ALA A 259 -0.88 0.04 -5.14
N SER A 260 -1.15 0.87 -6.14
CA SER A 260 -1.60 0.45 -7.47
C SER A 260 -1.13 1.42 -8.55
N ALA A 261 -1.11 0.95 -9.79
CA ALA A 261 -1.00 1.84 -10.95
C ALA A 261 -2.25 2.72 -11.06
N VAL A 262 -2.10 3.91 -11.67
CA VAL A 262 -3.16 4.91 -11.83
C VAL A 262 -3.43 5.12 -13.32
N ASP A 263 -4.69 4.98 -13.72
CA ASP A 263 -5.12 5.28 -15.08
C ASP A 263 -5.30 6.79 -15.25
N LEU A 264 -4.57 7.38 -16.18
CA LEU A 264 -4.75 8.76 -16.61
C LEU A 264 -5.76 8.79 -17.73
N MET A 265 -6.87 9.51 -17.53
CA MET A 265 -8.05 9.44 -18.38
C MET A 265 -8.11 10.61 -19.37
N LEU A 266 -8.55 10.32 -20.59
CA LEU A 266 -9.06 11.31 -21.54
C LEU A 266 -10.50 10.93 -21.89
N GLY A 267 -11.45 11.67 -21.37
CA GLY A 267 -12.86 11.30 -21.38
C GLY A 267 -13.06 9.91 -20.75
N ASP A 268 -13.80 9.03 -21.42
CA ASP A 268 -14.10 7.71 -20.89
C ASP A 268 -12.95 6.69 -21.04
N SER A 269 -11.84 7.08 -21.64
CA SER A 269 -10.74 6.16 -22.00
C SER A 269 -9.52 6.34 -21.11
N ALA A 270 -8.91 5.24 -20.66
CA ALA A 270 -7.61 5.24 -20.05
C ALA A 270 -6.55 5.52 -21.14
N ALA A 271 -6.01 6.74 -21.14
CA ALA A 271 -5.06 7.19 -22.15
C ALA A 271 -3.63 6.78 -21.84
N TYR A 272 -3.30 6.70 -20.55
CA TYR A 272 -1.98 6.28 -20.08
C TYR A 272 -2.10 5.61 -18.73
N GLN A 273 -1.32 4.57 -18.48
CA GLN A 273 -1.21 3.94 -17.17
C GLN A 273 0.07 4.38 -16.48
N LEU A 274 -0.08 5.14 -15.41
CA LEU A 274 1.02 5.57 -14.56
C LEU A 274 1.37 4.44 -13.60
N ASP A 275 2.54 3.86 -13.77
CA ASP A 275 2.99 2.73 -12.97
C ASP A 275 3.55 3.15 -11.61
N GLN A 276 3.65 2.19 -10.71
CA GLN A 276 4.09 2.37 -9.34
C GLN A 276 5.55 2.84 -9.24
N ASP A 277 6.43 2.39 -10.14
CA ASP A 277 7.85 2.77 -10.14
C ASP A 277 8.01 4.25 -10.49
N THR A 278 7.24 4.72 -11.47
CA THR A 278 7.20 6.13 -11.85
C THR A 278 6.67 7.00 -10.70
N ILE A 279 5.56 6.59 -10.06
CA ILE A 279 5.02 7.31 -8.89
C ILE A 279 6.07 7.38 -7.78
N ALA A 280 6.71 6.24 -7.45
CA ALA A 280 7.73 6.16 -6.40
C ALA A 280 8.91 7.10 -6.65
N SER A 281 9.32 7.28 -7.92
CA SER A 281 10.44 8.15 -8.29
C SER A 281 10.20 9.63 -7.98
N TRP A 282 8.96 10.04 -7.78
CA TRP A 282 8.56 11.42 -7.48
C TRP A 282 8.40 11.70 -5.99
N ILE A 283 8.38 10.63 -5.15
CA ILE A 283 8.17 10.78 -3.71
C ILE A 283 9.48 11.23 -3.05
N LYS A 284 9.40 12.29 -2.25
CA LYS A 284 10.48 12.86 -1.45
C LYS A 284 10.09 12.86 0.03
N PHE A 285 11.08 12.63 0.89
CA PHE A 285 10.93 12.70 2.34
C PHE A 285 11.83 13.78 2.90
N ASP A 286 11.29 14.64 3.75
CA ASP A 286 12.08 15.62 4.50
C ASP A 286 12.69 15.00 5.78
N GLU A 287 13.44 15.80 6.54
CA GLU A 287 14.09 15.37 7.79
C GLU A 287 13.09 14.92 8.87
N ASN A 288 11.84 15.38 8.79
CA ASN A 288 10.75 15.02 9.69
C ASN A 288 9.90 13.87 9.14
N LEU A 289 10.35 13.20 8.08
CA LEU A 289 9.67 12.12 7.37
C LEU A 289 8.34 12.56 6.71
N SER A 290 8.13 13.87 6.51
CA SER A 290 6.98 14.39 5.77
C SER A 290 7.16 14.09 4.28
N ILE A 291 6.07 13.69 3.64
CA ILE A 291 6.08 13.27 2.24
C ILE A 291 5.66 14.41 1.34
N SER A 292 6.37 14.60 0.24
CA SER A 292 6.02 15.50 -0.84
C SER A 292 6.29 14.86 -2.20
N PHE A 293 5.64 15.38 -3.25
CA PHE A 293 5.92 14.98 -4.62
C PHE A 293 6.85 15.98 -5.30
N ASP A 294 7.84 15.46 -6.02
CA ASP A 294 8.76 16.24 -6.84
C ASP A 294 8.04 16.80 -8.07
N THR A 295 7.52 18.01 -7.94
CA THR A 295 6.74 18.69 -9.00
C THR A 295 7.57 18.93 -10.27
N ASP A 296 8.88 19.18 -10.14
CA ASP A 296 9.75 19.37 -11.30
C ASP A 296 9.92 18.07 -12.07
N ALA A 297 10.07 16.95 -11.38
CA ALA A 297 10.14 15.62 -12.00
C ALA A 297 8.82 15.27 -12.70
N ILE A 298 7.67 15.55 -12.06
CA ILE A 298 6.34 15.37 -12.68
C ILE A 298 6.22 16.25 -13.93
N THR A 299 6.60 17.52 -13.84
CA THR A 299 6.55 18.48 -14.97
C THR A 299 7.38 17.97 -16.15
N LYS A 300 8.59 17.52 -15.88
CA LYS A 300 9.45 16.95 -16.91
C LYS A 300 8.80 15.71 -17.54
N TRP A 301 8.29 14.81 -16.74
CA TRP A 301 7.65 13.59 -17.24
C TRP A 301 6.39 13.88 -18.05
N VAL A 302 5.55 14.83 -17.62
CA VAL A 302 4.36 15.26 -18.38
C VAL A 302 4.76 15.78 -19.75
N ASN A 303 5.79 16.64 -19.83
CA ASN A 303 6.23 17.26 -21.09
C ASN A 303 6.94 16.27 -22.03
N GLU A 304 7.79 15.39 -21.48
CA GLU A 304 8.67 14.54 -22.30
C GLU A 304 8.08 13.14 -22.57
N THR A 305 7.13 12.67 -21.74
CA THR A 305 6.57 11.33 -21.82
C THR A 305 5.07 11.33 -22.04
N LEU A 306 4.31 11.98 -21.18
CA LEU A 306 2.84 11.89 -21.22
C LEU A 306 2.27 12.63 -22.43
N ALA A 307 2.54 13.92 -22.58
CA ALA A 307 1.96 14.71 -23.68
C ALA A 307 2.30 14.13 -25.06
N PRO A 308 3.57 13.72 -25.37
CA PRO A 308 3.87 13.04 -26.63
C PRO A 308 3.14 11.71 -26.83
N ALA A 309 2.72 11.03 -25.76
CA ALA A 309 2.01 9.76 -25.84
C ALA A 309 0.50 9.90 -26.05
N VAL A 310 -0.10 11.02 -25.57
CA VAL A 310 -1.56 11.19 -25.56
C VAL A 310 -2.07 12.30 -26.48
N ASP A 311 -1.25 13.29 -26.82
CA ASP A 311 -1.61 14.33 -27.77
C ASP A 311 -1.72 13.75 -29.18
N THR A 312 -2.86 13.95 -29.80
CA THR A 312 -3.11 13.41 -31.15
C THR A 312 -3.17 14.51 -32.22
N ARG A 313 -3.38 15.78 -31.85
CA ARG A 313 -3.41 16.88 -32.83
C ARG A 313 -2.13 16.94 -33.66
N GLY A 314 -2.29 16.97 -34.98
CA GLY A 314 -1.16 17.05 -35.91
C GLY A 314 -0.39 15.73 -36.09
N THR A 315 -0.82 14.63 -35.49
CA THR A 315 -0.22 13.31 -35.68
C THR A 315 -0.92 12.54 -36.79
N SER A 316 -0.29 11.48 -37.29
CA SER A 316 -0.88 10.54 -38.24
C SER A 316 -1.83 9.59 -37.52
N ARG A 317 -2.97 9.25 -38.12
CA ARG A 317 -3.94 8.27 -37.63
C ARG A 317 -4.29 7.28 -38.71
N THR A 318 -4.34 6.00 -38.33
CA THR A 318 -4.90 4.94 -39.17
C THR A 318 -6.35 4.74 -38.80
N TYR A 319 -7.24 4.74 -39.79
CA TYR A 319 -8.67 4.55 -39.59
C TYR A 319 -9.28 3.70 -40.70
N LYS A 320 -10.39 3.09 -40.39
CA LYS A 320 -11.19 2.33 -41.37
C LYS A 320 -12.40 3.14 -41.74
N ARG A 321 -12.45 3.58 -43.02
CA ARG A 321 -13.60 4.32 -43.57
C ARG A 321 -14.84 3.41 -43.63
N TRP A 322 -15.99 4.00 -43.67
CA TRP A 322 -17.26 3.25 -43.66
C TRP A 322 -17.42 2.28 -44.87
N ASP A 323 -16.75 2.50 -45.99
CA ASP A 323 -16.70 1.54 -47.13
C ASP A 323 -15.76 0.34 -46.90
N GLY A 324 -15.16 0.26 -45.72
CA GLY A 324 -14.29 -0.82 -45.28
C GLY A 324 -12.82 -0.67 -45.70
N LYS A 325 -12.44 0.38 -46.40
CA LYS A 325 -11.04 0.65 -46.75
C LYS A 325 -10.29 1.27 -45.59
N GLU A 326 -9.04 0.90 -45.44
CA GLU A 326 -8.15 1.47 -44.40
C GLU A 326 -7.30 2.57 -45.03
N PHE A 327 -7.19 3.67 -44.28
CA PHE A 327 -6.38 4.83 -44.66
C PHE A 327 -5.50 5.24 -43.50
N THR A 328 -4.33 5.82 -43.85
CA THR A 328 -3.45 6.45 -42.85
C THR A 328 -3.30 7.93 -43.23
N THR A 329 -3.70 8.80 -42.34
CA THR A 329 -3.64 10.25 -42.56
C THR A 329 -2.19 10.73 -42.49
N LYS A 330 -1.91 11.82 -43.16
CA LYS A 330 -0.66 12.56 -42.96
C LYS A 330 -0.60 13.14 -41.54
N ALA A 331 0.59 13.22 -40.98
CA ALA A 331 0.85 13.87 -39.68
C ALA A 331 0.69 15.39 -39.82
N ALA A 332 -0.55 15.86 -39.86
CA ALA A 332 -0.95 17.25 -40.02
C ALA A 332 -2.40 17.45 -39.56
N GLY A 333 -2.81 18.72 -39.45
CA GLY A 333 -4.17 19.09 -39.09
C GLY A 333 -4.30 19.72 -37.72
N ALA A 334 -5.51 20.16 -37.42
CA ALA A 334 -5.83 20.86 -36.18
C ALA A 334 -6.74 20.11 -35.24
N TYR A 335 -7.35 19.00 -35.68
CA TYR A 335 -8.21 18.14 -34.85
C TYR A 335 -7.38 17.19 -34.00
N GLY A 336 -7.86 16.90 -32.81
CA GLY A 336 -7.27 15.89 -31.92
C GLY A 336 -7.15 16.38 -30.47
N TRP A 337 -6.68 15.50 -29.62
CA TRP A 337 -6.43 15.79 -28.21
C TRP A 337 -5.17 16.63 -28.02
N VAL A 338 -5.22 17.56 -27.09
CA VAL A 338 -4.09 18.32 -26.55
C VAL A 338 -4.32 18.50 -25.06
N ILE A 339 -3.50 17.89 -24.23
CA ILE A 339 -3.59 18.09 -22.78
C ILE A 339 -3.09 19.48 -22.37
N ASP A 340 -3.58 19.97 -21.24
CA ASP A 340 -3.01 21.14 -20.59
C ASP A 340 -1.92 20.67 -19.63
N ASN A 341 -0.66 20.76 -20.04
CA ASN A 341 0.48 20.21 -19.30
C ASN A 341 0.56 20.73 -17.87
N ASP A 342 0.39 22.05 -17.65
CA ASP A 342 0.49 22.64 -16.32
C ASP A 342 -0.65 22.16 -15.41
N ALA A 343 -1.86 22.15 -15.96
CA ALA A 343 -3.03 21.64 -15.24
C ALA A 343 -2.94 20.11 -15.00
N ALA A 344 -2.35 19.35 -15.92
CA ALA A 344 -2.12 17.92 -15.77
C ALA A 344 -1.11 17.61 -14.65
N VAL A 345 -0.01 18.38 -14.54
CA VAL A 345 0.94 18.28 -13.42
C VAL A 345 0.21 18.45 -12.10
N LYS A 346 -0.64 19.47 -11.99
CA LYS A 346 -1.42 19.74 -10.79
C LYS A 346 -2.41 18.60 -10.51
N ALA A 347 -3.15 18.14 -11.51
CA ALA A 347 -4.14 17.07 -11.35
C ALA A 347 -3.48 15.75 -10.89
N ILE A 348 -2.31 15.41 -11.44
CA ILE A 348 -1.54 14.22 -11.04
C ILE A 348 -1.06 14.39 -9.60
N SER A 349 -0.44 15.53 -9.26
CA SER A 349 0.07 15.77 -7.90
C SER A 349 -1.04 15.73 -6.85
N ASP A 350 -2.16 16.39 -7.10
CA ASP A 350 -3.32 16.44 -6.20
C ASP A 350 -3.96 15.04 -6.07
N GLY A 351 -4.13 14.34 -7.20
CA GLY A 351 -4.72 13.00 -7.23
C GLY A 351 -3.89 11.97 -6.46
N LEU A 352 -2.57 12.00 -6.62
CA LEU A 352 -1.67 11.13 -5.87
C LEU A 352 -1.65 11.50 -4.38
N SER A 353 -1.62 12.79 -4.05
CA SER A 353 -1.61 13.26 -2.64
C SER A 353 -2.89 12.91 -1.88
N ALA A 354 -4.02 12.75 -2.57
CA ALA A 354 -5.27 12.30 -1.95
C ALA A 354 -5.21 10.83 -1.49
N GLY A 355 -4.24 10.05 -1.96
CA GLY A 355 -4.09 8.63 -1.67
C GLY A 355 -5.15 7.77 -2.38
N GLN A 356 -4.81 6.53 -2.70
CA GLN A 356 -5.71 5.54 -3.31
C GLN A 356 -6.40 5.97 -4.63
N ALA A 357 -5.86 6.95 -5.34
CA ALA A 357 -6.35 7.28 -6.67
C ALA A 357 -6.10 6.08 -7.62
N THR A 358 -7.15 5.63 -8.30
CA THR A 358 -7.05 4.62 -9.36
C THR A 358 -7.22 5.23 -10.73
N LYS A 359 -7.80 6.44 -10.81
CA LYS A 359 -8.05 7.19 -12.03
C LYS A 359 -7.86 8.68 -11.77
N ILE A 360 -7.24 9.36 -12.73
CA ILE A 360 -7.08 10.82 -12.74
C ILE A 360 -7.48 11.33 -14.13
N GLU A 361 -8.45 12.23 -14.18
CA GLU A 361 -8.83 12.90 -15.42
C GLU A 361 -7.76 13.93 -15.82
N LEU A 362 -7.32 13.86 -17.07
CA LEU A 362 -6.34 14.80 -17.63
C LEU A 362 -7.03 16.06 -18.15
N PRO A 363 -6.73 17.24 -17.60
CA PRO A 363 -7.19 18.50 -18.16
C PRO A 363 -6.68 18.70 -19.59
N THR A 364 -7.54 19.23 -20.46
CA THR A 364 -7.23 19.39 -21.88
C THR A 364 -7.38 20.84 -22.35
N LYS A 365 -6.52 21.27 -23.27
CA LYS A 365 -6.66 22.50 -24.06
C LYS A 365 -7.56 22.26 -25.28
N GLN A 366 -7.58 21.03 -25.76
CA GLN A 366 -8.43 20.62 -26.87
C GLN A 366 -8.80 19.15 -26.68
N SER A 367 -10.07 18.82 -26.89
CA SER A 367 -10.59 17.46 -26.86
C SER A 367 -10.96 16.96 -28.26
N ALA A 368 -11.03 15.67 -28.42
CA ALA A 368 -11.61 14.98 -29.57
C ALA A 368 -12.76 14.07 -29.09
N ASP A 369 -13.48 13.44 -30.03
CA ASP A 369 -14.68 12.66 -29.68
C ASP A 369 -14.38 11.41 -28.86
N LYS A 370 -13.24 10.81 -29.08
CA LYS A 370 -12.77 9.61 -28.36
C LYS A 370 -11.26 9.55 -28.31
N PHE A 371 -10.76 8.74 -27.38
CA PHE A 371 -9.36 8.34 -27.35
C PHE A 371 -9.30 6.81 -27.30
N THR A 372 -8.51 6.19 -28.14
CA THR A 372 -8.23 4.74 -28.10
C THR A 372 -6.74 4.52 -27.86
N LYS A 373 -5.94 5.04 -28.78
CA LYS A 373 -4.48 4.96 -28.76
C LYS A 373 -3.92 5.99 -29.73
N GLN A 374 -2.76 6.53 -29.40
CA GLN A 374 -2.07 7.39 -30.37
C GLN A 374 -1.83 6.65 -31.70
N GLY A 375 -2.08 7.34 -32.83
CA GLY A 375 -1.98 6.77 -34.16
C GLY A 375 -3.25 6.07 -34.64
N GLU A 376 -4.29 5.96 -33.82
CA GLU A 376 -5.61 5.44 -34.18
C GLU A 376 -6.64 6.56 -34.32
N GLN A 377 -7.79 6.26 -34.88
CA GLN A 377 -8.90 7.19 -35.04
C GLN A 377 -9.38 7.75 -33.70
N ASP A 378 -9.38 9.06 -33.57
CA ASP A 378 -9.82 9.80 -32.38
C ASP A 378 -11.11 10.63 -32.60
N TRP A 379 -11.76 10.46 -33.75
CA TRP A 379 -13.07 11.02 -34.04
C TRP A 379 -14.17 9.96 -34.04
N GLY A 380 -15.43 10.40 -33.94
CA GLY A 380 -16.60 9.55 -33.92
C GLY A 380 -16.97 8.93 -35.26
N GLY A 381 -18.20 8.49 -35.41
CA GLY A 381 -18.75 7.98 -36.67
C GLY A 381 -19.03 9.07 -37.68
N ARG A 382 -19.36 10.29 -37.19
CA ARG A 382 -19.67 11.44 -38.01
C ARG A 382 -18.40 12.20 -38.38
N TYR A 383 -18.11 12.31 -39.69
CA TYR A 383 -16.95 13.07 -40.21
C TYR A 383 -17.10 13.32 -41.72
N ILE A 384 -16.36 14.29 -42.24
CA ILE A 384 -16.23 14.57 -43.66
C ILE A 384 -14.94 13.91 -44.15
N ASP A 385 -15.04 13.04 -45.15
CA ASP A 385 -13.93 12.44 -45.86
C ASP A 385 -13.72 13.19 -47.20
N VAL A 386 -12.51 13.63 -47.47
CA VAL A 386 -12.12 14.32 -48.71
C VAL A 386 -11.02 13.55 -49.39
N ASP A 387 -11.38 12.78 -50.40
CA ASP A 387 -10.47 11.99 -51.24
C ASP A 387 -9.93 12.87 -52.35
N LEU A 388 -8.68 13.31 -52.21
CA LEU A 388 -7.99 14.18 -53.20
C LEU A 388 -7.67 13.42 -54.49
N THR A 389 -7.59 12.07 -54.47
CA THR A 389 -7.32 11.25 -55.64
C THR A 389 -8.54 11.21 -56.56
N THR A 390 -9.68 10.94 -56.00
CA THR A 390 -10.96 10.83 -56.73
C THR A 390 -11.67 12.17 -56.88
N GLN A 391 -11.24 13.20 -56.16
CA GLN A 391 -11.87 14.52 -56.09
C GLN A 391 -13.33 14.43 -55.68
N HIS A 392 -13.57 13.68 -54.60
CA HIS A 392 -14.87 13.41 -54.06
C HIS A 392 -14.88 13.66 -52.55
N ALA A 393 -15.95 14.18 -52.01
CA ALA A 393 -16.10 14.40 -50.56
C ALA A 393 -17.43 13.82 -50.07
N VAL A 394 -17.37 13.22 -48.89
CA VAL A 394 -18.53 12.54 -48.27
C VAL A 394 -18.65 12.98 -46.82
N LEU A 395 -19.83 13.42 -46.37
CA LEU A 395 -20.18 13.57 -44.97
C LEU A 395 -20.91 12.31 -44.48
N TYR A 396 -20.29 11.56 -43.62
CA TYR A 396 -20.89 10.41 -42.95
C TYR A 396 -21.63 10.82 -41.68
N GLY A 397 -22.70 10.09 -41.35
CA GLY A 397 -23.36 10.11 -40.05
C GLY A 397 -22.69 9.13 -39.05
N ASP A 398 -23.14 9.17 -37.80
CA ASP A 398 -22.56 8.34 -36.72
C ASP A 398 -22.73 6.83 -36.95
N ASP A 399 -23.69 6.43 -37.76
CA ASP A 399 -24.01 5.05 -38.15
C ASP A 399 -23.45 4.66 -39.54
N GLY A 400 -22.68 5.54 -40.17
CA GLY A 400 -22.10 5.31 -41.48
C GLY A 400 -23.03 5.66 -42.66
N THR A 401 -24.23 6.20 -42.38
CA THR A 401 -25.08 6.72 -43.45
C THR A 401 -24.41 7.89 -44.15
N ILE A 402 -24.53 7.93 -45.46
CA ILE A 402 -24.07 9.08 -46.24
C ILE A 402 -25.12 10.19 -46.12
N LEU A 403 -24.79 11.24 -45.39
CA LEU A 403 -25.64 12.40 -45.20
C LEU A 403 -25.52 13.39 -46.36
N TRP A 404 -24.37 13.44 -46.98
CA TRP A 404 -24.08 14.23 -48.13
C TRP A 404 -22.84 13.71 -48.86
N GLU A 405 -22.81 13.84 -50.17
CA GLU A 405 -21.62 13.58 -51.01
C GLU A 405 -21.64 14.48 -52.22
N ALA A 406 -20.43 14.80 -52.73
CA ALA A 406 -20.26 15.61 -53.94
C ALA A 406 -18.88 15.49 -54.55
N ASP A 407 -18.81 15.63 -55.86
CA ASP A 407 -17.57 15.90 -56.56
C ASP A 407 -17.07 17.31 -56.21
N VAL A 408 -15.76 17.41 -55.98
CA VAL A 408 -15.09 18.67 -55.58
C VAL A 408 -13.99 19.04 -56.59
N VAL A 409 -13.50 20.26 -56.51
CA VAL A 409 -12.22 20.68 -57.13
C VAL A 409 -11.34 21.29 -56.06
N THR A 410 -10.26 20.60 -55.73
CA THR A 410 -9.30 20.99 -54.71
C THR A 410 -8.14 21.80 -55.27
N GLY A 411 -7.17 22.11 -54.43
CA GLY A 411 -5.98 22.88 -54.78
C GLY A 411 -5.11 22.20 -55.88
N ILE A 412 -4.42 23.02 -56.66
CA ILE A 412 -3.44 22.50 -57.64
C ILE A 412 -2.29 21.83 -56.90
N PRO A 413 -1.91 20.61 -57.25
CA PRO A 413 -0.83 19.87 -56.57
C PRO A 413 0.56 20.32 -57.03
N ASP A 414 0.88 21.60 -56.86
CA ASP A 414 2.14 22.23 -57.30
C ASP A 414 3.10 22.52 -56.12
N GLY A 415 2.73 22.11 -54.91
CA GLY A 415 3.52 22.35 -53.72
C GLY A 415 3.19 23.65 -52.99
N HIS A 416 2.48 24.59 -53.66
CA HIS A 416 2.11 25.90 -53.10
C HIS A 416 0.61 26.03 -52.86
N HIS A 417 -0.19 25.44 -53.72
CA HIS A 417 -1.65 25.56 -53.75
C HIS A 417 -2.35 24.28 -53.32
N ASN A 418 -1.62 23.32 -52.77
CA ASN A 418 -2.17 22.06 -52.33
C ASN A 418 -3.25 22.23 -51.24
N THR A 419 -4.37 21.54 -51.37
CA THR A 419 -5.26 21.35 -50.24
C THR A 419 -4.51 20.56 -49.14
N PRO A 420 -4.44 21.04 -47.91
CA PRO A 420 -3.63 20.42 -46.85
C PRO A 420 -4.23 19.09 -46.44
N GLU A 421 -3.44 18.01 -46.57
CA GLU A 421 -3.78 16.71 -46.02
C GLU A 421 -3.79 16.70 -44.47
N GLY A 422 -4.41 15.70 -43.86
CA GLY A 422 -4.43 15.50 -42.40
C GLY A 422 -5.82 15.51 -41.83
N VAL A 423 -5.92 15.69 -40.51
CA VAL A 423 -7.22 15.68 -39.77
C VAL A 423 -7.52 17.09 -39.29
N TRP A 424 -8.55 17.67 -39.86
CA TRP A 424 -9.02 19.02 -39.61
C TRP A 424 -10.42 18.99 -38.99
N TYR A 425 -11.07 20.11 -38.84
CA TYR A 425 -12.46 20.22 -38.41
C TYR A 425 -13.09 21.53 -38.96
N ILE A 426 -14.43 21.54 -38.99
CA ILE A 426 -15.16 22.76 -39.38
C ILE A 426 -14.93 23.83 -38.31
N THR A 427 -14.28 24.93 -38.68
CA THR A 427 -13.91 26.04 -37.76
C THR A 427 -14.89 27.22 -37.82
N SER A 428 -15.67 27.33 -38.87
CA SER A 428 -16.62 28.44 -39.04
C SER A 428 -17.64 28.18 -40.15
N HIS A 429 -18.82 28.79 -40.02
CA HIS A 429 -19.87 28.87 -41.02
C HIS A 429 -20.11 30.33 -41.33
N ILE A 430 -19.82 30.77 -42.56
CA ILE A 430 -19.98 32.18 -42.99
C ILE A 430 -20.78 32.26 -44.27
N ARG A 431 -21.90 32.97 -44.24
CA ARG A 431 -22.67 33.32 -45.44
C ARG A 431 -22.10 34.61 -46.07
N ASP A 432 -22.22 34.72 -47.38
CA ASP A 432 -21.79 35.91 -48.15
C ASP A 432 -20.32 36.28 -47.85
N ALA A 433 -19.45 35.30 -47.79
CA ALA A 433 -18.04 35.47 -47.48
C ALA A 433 -17.31 36.13 -48.65
N ARG A 434 -16.28 36.90 -48.34
CA ARG A 434 -15.41 37.57 -49.34
C ARG A 434 -14.01 36.97 -49.28
N LEU A 435 -13.60 36.33 -50.33
CA LEU A 435 -12.30 35.69 -50.47
C LEU A 435 -11.33 36.69 -51.12
N LEU A 436 -10.26 37.01 -50.42
CA LEU A 436 -9.22 37.95 -50.90
C LEU A 436 -7.93 37.19 -51.15
N GLY A 437 -7.33 37.38 -52.28
CA GLY A 437 -6.01 36.87 -52.59
C GLY A 437 -4.89 37.64 -51.88
N PRO A 438 -3.66 37.13 -51.88
CA PRO A 438 -2.50 37.87 -51.42
C PRO A 438 -2.43 39.25 -52.10
N ASN A 439 -2.00 40.24 -51.34
CA ASN A 439 -1.85 41.58 -51.90
C ASN A 439 -0.72 41.59 -52.93
N ASP A 440 -0.95 42.33 -54.04
CA ASP A 440 0.05 42.68 -55.01
C ASP A 440 1.03 43.74 -54.48
N GLU A 441 2.04 44.11 -55.24
CA GLU A 441 3.02 45.14 -54.88
C GLU A 441 2.39 46.52 -54.60
N SER A 442 1.17 46.76 -55.08
CA SER A 442 0.41 47.97 -54.80
C SER A 442 -0.48 47.91 -53.57
N GLY A 443 -0.45 46.79 -52.86
CA GLY A 443 -1.26 46.56 -51.66
C GLY A 443 -2.72 46.19 -51.95
N ARG A 444 -3.06 45.84 -53.19
CA ARG A 444 -4.41 45.39 -53.59
C ARG A 444 -4.47 43.87 -53.59
N PRO A 445 -5.61 43.28 -53.20
CA PRO A 445 -5.76 41.81 -53.26
C PRO A 445 -5.65 41.35 -54.72
N GLY A 446 -4.89 40.27 -54.96
CA GLY A 446 -4.70 39.65 -56.29
C GLY A 446 -6.01 39.13 -56.88
N TRP A 447 -6.95 38.76 -56.03
CA TRP A 447 -8.36 38.51 -56.37
C TRP A 447 -9.28 38.92 -55.24
N ASP A 448 -10.55 39.18 -55.60
CA ASP A 448 -11.60 39.59 -54.69
C ASP A 448 -12.91 38.97 -55.18
N THR A 449 -13.32 37.88 -54.49
CA THR A 449 -14.42 37.05 -54.93
C THR A 449 -15.42 36.83 -53.82
N LYS A 450 -16.71 37.06 -54.09
CA LYS A 450 -17.80 36.72 -53.18
C LYS A 450 -18.22 35.27 -53.38
N VAL A 451 -18.46 34.59 -52.27
CA VAL A 451 -19.05 33.24 -52.23
C VAL A 451 -20.22 33.24 -51.25
N ASP A 452 -21.26 32.50 -51.56
CA ASP A 452 -22.49 32.52 -50.76
C ASP A 452 -22.33 31.65 -49.45
N PHE A 453 -21.50 30.65 -49.51
CA PHE A 453 -21.28 29.70 -48.44
C PHE A 453 -19.79 29.46 -48.22
N TRP A 454 -19.35 29.58 -46.97
CA TRP A 454 -17.98 29.29 -46.56
C TRP A 454 -18.01 28.40 -45.30
N LEU A 455 -17.34 27.29 -45.35
CA LEU A 455 -17.05 26.40 -44.22
C LEU A 455 -15.53 26.35 -44.03
N GLY A 456 -15.04 26.99 -42.95
CA GLY A 456 -13.61 27.04 -42.67
C GLY A 456 -13.04 25.72 -42.26
N VAL A 457 -11.85 25.35 -42.78
CA VAL A 457 -11.09 24.14 -42.51
C VAL A 457 -9.77 24.50 -41.84
N LYS A 458 -8.96 25.33 -42.47
CA LYS A 458 -7.70 25.83 -41.93
C LYS A 458 -7.83 27.37 -41.77
N GLY A 459 -8.40 27.75 -40.66
CA GLY A 459 -8.67 29.15 -40.38
C GLY A 459 -9.49 29.81 -41.52
N GLN A 460 -9.01 30.93 -42.06
CA GLN A 460 -9.59 31.61 -43.24
C GLN A 460 -8.84 31.32 -44.56
N GLU A 461 -7.82 30.43 -44.51
CA GLU A 461 -6.97 30.14 -45.66
C GLU A 461 -7.60 29.10 -46.59
N VAL A 462 -8.17 28.07 -45.98
CA VAL A 462 -8.76 26.91 -46.68
C VAL A 462 -10.12 26.57 -46.12
N GLY A 463 -11.09 26.40 -47.02
CA GLY A 463 -12.47 26.02 -46.65
C GLY A 463 -13.20 25.39 -47.83
N PHE A 464 -14.39 24.87 -47.57
CA PHE A 464 -15.38 24.52 -48.57
C PHE A 464 -16.15 25.78 -48.95
N HIS A 465 -16.39 26.02 -50.25
CA HIS A 465 -17.22 27.11 -50.72
C HIS A 465 -17.79 26.81 -52.10
N ASN A 466 -18.90 27.49 -52.45
CA ASN A 466 -19.37 27.45 -53.83
C ASN A 466 -18.41 28.18 -54.77
N ALA A 467 -18.29 27.66 -55.99
CA ALA A 467 -17.41 28.23 -57.03
C ALA A 467 -18.22 28.52 -58.30
N PRO A 468 -18.93 29.70 -58.35
CA PRO A 468 -19.86 30.00 -59.43
C PRO A 468 -19.15 30.18 -60.81
N TRP A 469 -17.84 30.29 -60.79
CA TRP A 469 -16.99 30.35 -62.00
C TRP A 469 -16.68 29.01 -62.61
N ARG A 470 -17.13 27.89 -62.01
CA ARG A 470 -16.90 26.54 -62.47
C ARG A 470 -18.20 25.88 -62.94
N SER A 471 -18.13 25.23 -64.08
CA SER A 471 -19.28 24.45 -64.62
C SER A 471 -19.14 22.93 -64.44
N ALA A 472 -17.99 22.46 -63.92
CA ALA A 472 -17.68 21.07 -63.73
C ALA A 472 -16.86 20.88 -62.45
N PHE A 473 -17.05 19.73 -61.79
CA PHE A 473 -16.36 19.30 -60.58
C PHE A 473 -15.89 17.86 -60.73
N GLY A 474 -14.94 17.45 -59.89
CA GLY A 474 -14.40 16.10 -59.86
C GLY A 474 -13.31 15.80 -60.90
N GLY A 475 -12.88 14.56 -60.89
CA GLY A 475 -11.90 14.02 -61.86
C GLY A 475 -10.53 14.67 -61.79
N ASN A 476 -9.96 15.00 -62.97
CA ASN A 476 -8.62 15.54 -63.08
C ASN A 476 -8.54 17.06 -63.17
N ILE A 477 -9.66 17.75 -62.97
CA ILE A 477 -9.73 19.24 -63.12
C ILE A 477 -8.70 19.90 -62.22
N TYR A 478 -8.54 19.43 -60.99
CA TYR A 478 -7.62 20.01 -59.98
C TYR A 478 -6.16 20.04 -60.46
N LYS A 479 -5.74 19.18 -61.34
CA LYS A 479 -4.33 19.06 -61.77
C LYS A 479 -3.84 20.28 -62.54
N THR A 480 -4.73 20.93 -63.29
CA THR A 480 -4.39 22.12 -64.14
C THR A 480 -5.27 23.32 -63.92
N GLY A 481 -6.44 23.11 -63.32
CA GLY A 481 -7.45 24.15 -63.04
C GLY A 481 -7.96 24.10 -61.61
N GLY A 482 -7.14 23.66 -60.66
CA GLY A 482 -7.50 23.59 -59.23
C GLY A 482 -7.65 24.95 -58.58
N SER A 483 -7.95 24.98 -57.31
CA SER A 483 -8.01 26.14 -56.44
C SER A 483 -6.62 26.49 -55.88
N HIS A 484 -6.55 27.50 -55.05
CA HIS A 484 -5.36 27.85 -54.24
C HIS A 484 -5.35 27.15 -52.87
N GLY A 485 -6.00 25.95 -52.81
CA GLY A 485 -6.06 25.15 -51.60
C GLY A 485 -7.50 24.89 -51.10
N CYS A 486 -8.45 25.71 -51.43
CA CYS A 486 -9.86 25.56 -51.06
C CYS A 486 -10.51 24.36 -51.77
N ILE A 487 -11.59 23.86 -51.16
CA ILE A 487 -12.42 22.77 -51.69
C ILE A 487 -13.64 23.37 -52.33
N ASN A 488 -13.61 23.49 -53.66
CA ASN A 488 -14.66 24.10 -54.45
C ASN A 488 -15.83 23.15 -54.70
N LEU A 489 -17.03 23.64 -54.52
CA LEU A 489 -18.30 22.95 -54.72
C LEU A 489 -19.21 23.70 -55.72
N SER A 490 -20.19 22.98 -56.29
CA SER A 490 -21.31 23.63 -56.94
C SER A 490 -22.13 24.42 -55.90
N TYR A 491 -22.88 25.42 -56.33
CA TYR A 491 -23.75 26.18 -55.42
C TYR A 491 -24.65 25.31 -54.59
N GLU A 492 -25.34 24.38 -55.23
CA GLU A 492 -26.28 23.45 -54.57
C GLU A 492 -25.60 22.54 -53.54
N ASN A 493 -24.42 21.98 -53.86
CA ASN A 493 -23.69 21.13 -52.94
C ASN A 493 -23.06 21.90 -51.80
N ALA A 494 -22.59 23.11 -52.02
CA ALA A 494 -22.10 24.01 -50.98
C ALA A 494 -23.19 24.38 -49.99
N GLN A 495 -24.42 24.73 -50.53
CA GLN A 495 -25.56 25.01 -49.67
C GLN A 495 -25.97 23.83 -48.83
N LYS A 496 -26.11 22.64 -49.43
CA LYS A 496 -26.51 21.42 -48.73
C LYS A 496 -25.50 21.11 -47.61
N LEU A 497 -24.18 21.15 -47.90
CA LEU A 497 -23.16 20.89 -46.90
C LEU A 497 -23.18 21.94 -45.80
N PHE A 498 -23.35 23.22 -46.14
CA PHE A 498 -23.40 24.32 -45.19
C PHE A 498 -24.59 24.17 -44.20
N ASP A 499 -25.74 23.66 -44.69
CA ASP A 499 -26.94 23.52 -43.87
C ASP A 499 -26.90 22.34 -42.91
N ILE A 500 -26.02 21.32 -43.15
CA ILE A 500 -25.97 20.07 -42.33
C ILE A 500 -24.68 19.88 -41.59
N ALA A 501 -23.54 20.46 -42.05
CA ALA A 501 -22.29 20.39 -41.33
C ALA A 501 -22.36 21.19 -40.03
N LYS A 502 -21.57 20.81 -39.04
CA LYS A 502 -21.54 21.45 -37.72
C LYS A 502 -20.13 21.96 -37.42
N ASP A 503 -20.03 23.05 -36.67
CA ASP A 503 -18.75 23.43 -36.09
C ASP A 503 -18.17 22.32 -35.28
N GLY A 504 -16.91 21.99 -35.50
CA GLY A 504 -16.24 20.86 -34.85
C GLY A 504 -16.33 19.53 -35.64
N ASP A 505 -17.21 19.37 -36.67
CA ASP A 505 -17.25 18.15 -37.47
C ASP A 505 -15.83 17.84 -38.01
N PRO A 506 -15.27 16.64 -37.73
CA PRO A 506 -13.95 16.26 -38.21
C PRO A 506 -13.89 16.17 -39.75
N ILE A 507 -12.77 16.58 -40.31
CA ILE A 507 -12.51 16.53 -41.75
C ILE A 507 -11.21 15.77 -42.00
N ILE A 508 -11.30 14.66 -42.70
CA ILE A 508 -10.15 13.82 -43.05
C ILE A 508 -9.81 14.09 -44.53
N ILE A 509 -8.65 14.67 -44.78
CA ILE A 509 -8.19 15.02 -46.12
C ILE A 509 -7.01 14.13 -46.46
N HIS A 510 -7.12 13.35 -47.53
CA HIS A 510 -6.12 12.34 -47.93
C HIS A 510 -6.10 12.12 -49.46
N TYR A 511 -5.03 11.47 -49.95
CA TYR A 511 -4.93 10.92 -51.29
C TYR A 511 -5.33 9.46 -51.33
#